data_3d1e983a7d65fd384671dd401e26e36b
#
_entry.id   3d1e983a7d65fd384671dd401e26e36b
#
_cell.length_a   1.000
_cell.length_b   1.000
_cell.length_c   1.000
_cell.angle_alpha   90.00
_cell.angle_beta   90.00
_cell.angle_gamma   90.00
#
_symmetry.space_group_name_H-M   'P 1'
#
loop_
_entity.id
_entity.type
_entity.pdbx_description
1 polymer ?
#
loop_
_entity_poly.entity_id
_entity_poly.type
_entity_poly.pdbx_seq_one_letter_code
_entity_poly.pdbx_strand_id
1 'polypeptide(L)'
;MTPKKTLGEFIIDNQNQFEYSTGELSRLLNAIRLASKAVNHEVNKAGLVDIIGATNQINHSDETQQKLDVFANHAFKRALINRDIVCGFASEEEETLISISSINSNNNNNYVVLVDPLDGSSNIDTNVSVGTIFSIYRRLSSNTNAVSVSDFLQKGIQQVAAGYVLSLIHISEPTRRRG
;
A
#
# COMPACT_ATOMS: atom_id res chain seq x y z
N MET A 1 15.70 26.15 -2.95
CA MET A 1 15.07 24.85 -2.58
C MET A 1 14.82 24.10 -3.88
N THR A 2 15.41 22.93 -4.03
CA THR A 2 15.10 22.05 -5.17
C THR A 2 13.67 21.54 -5.00
N PRO A 3 12.79 21.63 -5.99
CA PRO A 3 11.43 21.11 -5.87
C PRO A 3 11.48 19.62 -5.58
N LYS A 4 10.64 19.16 -4.63
CA LYS A 4 10.53 17.74 -4.28
C LYS A 4 9.93 17.00 -5.46
N LYS A 5 10.63 16.00 -5.99
CA LYS A 5 10.12 15.15 -7.07
C LYS A 5 8.95 14.31 -6.59
N THR A 6 7.92 14.21 -7.37
CA THR A 6 6.84 13.25 -7.17
C THR A 6 7.32 11.85 -7.55
N LEU A 7 6.64 10.80 -7.04
CA LEU A 7 6.94 9.42 -7.44
C LEU A 7 6.81 9.23 -8.98
N GLY A 8 5.84 9.90 -9.60
CA GLY A 8 5.66 9.85 -11.06
C GLY A 8 6.85 10.42 -11.81
N GLU A 9 7.35 11.61 -11.43
CA GLU A 9 8.55 12.20 -12.00
C GLU A 9 9.78 11.34 -11.79
N PHE A 10 9.94 10.77 -10.57
CA PHE A 10 11.04 9.85 -10.28
C PHE A 10 11.02 8.61 -11.20
N ILE A 11 9.85 8.01 -11.41
CA ILE A 11 9.69 6.84 -12.30
C ILE A 11 10.06 7.21 -13.74
N ILE A 12 9.57 8.35 -14.24
CA ILE A 12 9.85 8.81 -15.61
C ILE A 12 11.35 9.07 -15.80
N ASP A 13 11.98 9.79 -14.87
CA ASP A 13 13.39 10.15 -14.95
C ASP A 13 14.33 8.92 -14.92
N ASN A 14 13.90 7.85 -14.22
CA ASN A 14 14.71 6.64 -14.07
C ASN A 14 14.26 5.48 -15.00
N GLN A 15 13.26 5.70 -15.84
CA GLN A 15 12.72 4.66 -16.70
C GLN A 15 13.77 3.98 -17.59
N ASN A 16 14.75 4.73 -18.06
CA ASN A 16 15.83 4.23 -18.91
C ASN A 16 16.90 3.41 -18.15
N GLN A 17 16.89 3.45 -16.81
CA GLN A 17 17.83 2.69 -15.98
C GLN A 17 17.34 1.26 -15.68
N PHE A 18 16.09 0.98 -15.96
CA PHE A 18 15.49 -0.32 -15.74
C PHE A 18 15.35 -1.08 -17.06
N GLU A 19 16.23 -2.05 -17.29
CA GLU A 19 16.34 -2.88 -18.50
C GLU A 19 15.03 -3.55 -18.96
N TYR A 20 14.02 -3.59 -18.05
CA TYR A 20 12.74 -4.25 -18.28
C TYR A 20 11.55 -3.32 -18.03
N SER A 21 11.67 -2.02 -18.29
CA SER A 21 10.58 -1.07 -18.03
C SER A 21 9.47 -1.19 -19.09
N THR A 22 8.68 -2.26 -18.99
CA THR A 22 7.49 -2.48 -19.83
C THR A 22 6.29 -1.59 -19.47
N GLY A 23 6.47 -0.68 -18.51
CA GLY A 23 5.39 0.10 -17.94
C GLY A 23 4.56 -0.62 -16.86
N GLU A 24 4.71 -1.93 -16.71
CA GLU A 24 3.98 -2.73 -15.69
C GLU A 24 4.34 -2.30 -14.26
N LEU A 25 5.65 -2.18 -13.95
CA LEU A 25 6.10 -1.71 -12.65
C LEU A 25 5.60 -0.29 -12.36
N SER A 26 5.60 0.59 -13.36
CA SER A 26 5.09 1.96 -13.21
C SER A 26 3.59 1.97 -12.92
N ARG A 27 2.82 1.12 -13.59
CA ARG A 27 1.39 0.92 -13.33
C ARG A 27 1.15 0.39 -11.92
N LEU A 28 1.96 -0.58 -11.49
CA LEU A 28 1.89 -1.18 -10.16
C LEU A 28 2.18 -0.14 -9.07
N LEU A 29 3.28 0.60 -9.17
CA LEU A 29 3.62 1.64 -8.22
C LEU A 29 2.57 2.76 -8.17
N ASN A 30 1.98 3.11 -9.32
CA ASN A 30 0.89 4.08 -9.35
C ASN A 30 -0.40 3.54 -8.70
N ALA A 31 -0.70 2.25 -8.84
CA ALA A 31 -1.83 1.62 -8.17
C ALA A 31 -1.66 1.61 -6.65
N ILE A 32 -0.46 1.26 -6.15
CA ILE A 32 -0.09 1.35 -4.74
C ILE A 32 -0.27 2.80 -4.24
N ARG A 33 0.26 3.78 -4.96
CA ARG A 33 0.11 5.20 -4.61
C ARG A 33 -1.35 5.63 -4.48
N LEU A 34 -2.22 5.19 -5.39
CA LEU A 34 -3.64 5.53 -5.34
C LEU A 34 -4.36 4.86 -4.18
N ALA A 35 -4.07 3.58 -3.90
CA ALA A 35 -4.60 2.87 -2.75
C ALA A 35 -4.17 3.54 -1.44
N SER A 36 -2.88 3.84 -1.27
CA SER A 36 -2.36 4.53 -0.09
C SER A 36 -2.99 5.90 0.12
N LYS A 37 -3.28 6.66 -0.96
CA LYS A 37 -4.00 7.94 -0.84
C LYS A 37 -5.43 7.76 -0.33
N ALA A 38 -6.12 6.71 -0.78
CA ALA A 38 -7.48 6.41 -0.30
C ALA A 38 -7.46 6.03 1.18
N VAL A 39 -6.51 5.18 1.59
CA VAL A 39 -6.32 4.80 3.00
C VAL A 39 -6.00 6.03 3.85
N ASN A 40 -5.03 6.86 3.44
CA ASN A 40 -4.69 8.08 4.16
C ASN A 40 -5.90 9.02 4.34
N HIS A 41 -6.74 9.12 3.32
CA HIS A 41 -7.95 9.95 3.41
C HIS A 41 -8.92 9.46 4.48
N GLU A 42 -9.14 8.14 4.58
CA GLU A 42 -10.03 7.56 5.60
C GLU A 42 -9.42 7.62 7.00
N VAL A 43 -8.12 7.37 7.14
CA VAL A 43 -7.40 7.52 8.41
C VAL A 43 -7.53 8.95 8.95
N ASN A 44 -7.35 9.96 8.10
CA ASN A 44 -7.50 11.37 8.50
C ASN A 44 -8.94 11.72 8.90
N LYS A 45 -9.95 11.12 8.29
CA LYS A 45 -11.34 11.28 8.71
C LYS A 45 -11.60 10.68 10.09
N ALA A 46 -11.11 9.47 10.32
CA ALA A 46 -11.26 8.79 11.62
C ALA A 46 -10.62 9.62 12.74
N GLY A 47 -9.39 10.11 12.54
CA GLY A 47 -8.71 10.98 13.50
C GLY A 47 -9.48 12.28 13.82
N LEU A 48 -10.18 12.84 12.83
CA LEU A 48 -11.04 14.01 13.06
C LEU A 48 -12.29 13.68 13.89
N VAL A 49 -12.89 12.52 13.67
CA VAL A 49 -14.08 12.08 14.42
C VAL A 49 -13.73 11.81 15.88
N ASP A 50 -12.58 11.20 16.14
CA ASP A 50 -12.12 10.91 17.50
C ASP A 50 -11.79 12.19 18.28
N ILE A 51 -11.25 13.21 17.64
CA ILE A 51 -11.01 14.53 18.27
C ILE A 51 -12.33 15.22 18.64
N ILE A 52 -13.38 15.05 17.84
CA ILE A 52 -14.69 15.63 18.09
C ILE A 52 -15.49 14.78 19.09
N GLY A 53 -15.23 13.48 19.15
CA GLY A 53 -15.95 12.49 19.96
C GLY A 53 -15.35 12.17 21.34
N ALA A 54 -14.34 12.89 21.83
CA ALA A 54 -13.56 12.61 23.04
C ALA A 54 -14.36 12.69 24.36
N THR A 55 -15.55 12.11 24.39
CA THR A 55 -16.34 11.88 25.61
C THR A 55 -16.78 10.41 25.65
N ASN A 56 -16.02 9.59 26.43
CA ASN A 56 -16.50 8.34 27.04
C ASN A 56 -16.65 7.09 26.17
N GLN A 57 -15.68 6.63 25.35
CA GLN A 57 -15.81 5.23 24.90
C GLN A 57 -14.47 4.56 24.52
N ILE A 58 -13.94 3.74 25.43
CA ILE A 58 -12.79 2.85 25.19
C ILE A 58 -13.11 1.77 24.13
N ASN A 59 -14.37 1.46 23.88
CA ASN A 59 -14.78 0.42 22.91
C ASN A 59 -14.90 0.93 21.47
N HIS A 60 -14.81 2.23 21.22
CA HIS A 60 -14.91 2.78 19.85
C HIS A 60 -13.58 2.74 19.08
N SER A 61 -12.44 2.79 19.76
CA SER A 61 -11.14 2.78 19.09
C SER A 61 -10.85 1.45 18.41
N ASP A 62 -11.08 0.33 19.09
CA ASP A 62 -10.82 -1.00 18.53
C ASP A 62 -11.72 -1.31 17.32
N GLU A 63 -13.00 -0.92 17.37
CA GLU A 63 -13.91 -1.08 16.23
C GLU A 63 -13.53 -0.17 15.05
N THR A 64 -13.06 1.03 15.31
CA THR A 64 -12.64 1.97 14.28
C THR A 64 -11.35 1.49 13.63
N GLN A 65 -10.40 0.98 14.41
CA GLN A 65 -9.17 0.38 13.92
C GLN A 65 -9.47 -0.79 12.99
N GLN A 66 -10.25 -1.78 13.43
CA GLN A 66 -10.64 -2.93 12.59
C GLN A 66 -11.31 -2.50 11.28
N LYS A 67 -12.16 -1.49 11.31
CA LYS A 67 -12.81 -0.96 10.10
C LYS A 67 -11.81 -0.33 9.13
N LEU A 68 -10.79 0.35 9.65
CA LEU A 68 -9.74 0.95 8.84
C LEU A 68 -8.81 -0.10 8.22
N ASP A 69 -8.45 -1.15 8.96
CA ASP A 69 -7.65 -2.27 8.46
C ASP A 69 -8.39 -3.00 7.33
N VAL A 70 -9.67 -3.31 7.53
CA VAL A 70 -10.53 -3.89 6.49
C VAL A 70 -10.64 -2.98 5.27
N PHE A 71 -10.85 -1.69 5.48
CA PHE A 71 -10.92 -0.72 4.39
C PHE A 71 -9.59 -0.65 3.62
N ALA A 72 -8.47 -0.58 4.33
CA ALA A 72 -7.14 -0.52 3.73
C ALA A 72 -6.86 -1.76 2.88
N ASN A 73 -7.11 -2.96 3.41
CA ASN A 73 -6.96 -4.19 2.67
C ASN A 73 -7.84 -4.23 1.41
N HIS A 74 -9.11 -3.84 1.51
CA HIS A 74 -10.01 -3.73 0.36
C HIS A 74 -9.53 -2.72 -0.68
N ALA A 75 -8.99 -1.58 -0.27
CA ALA A 75 -8.46 -0.56 -1.18
C ALA A 75 -7.29 -1.11 -2.00
N PHE A 76 -6.36 -1.83 -1.36
CA PHE A 76 -5.24 -2.47 -2.04
C PHE A 76 -5.68 -3.61 -2.94
N LYS A 77 -6.55 -4.51 -2.47
CA LYS A 77 -7.14 -5.58 -3.31
C LYS A 77 -7.79 -5.01 -4.57
N ARG A 78 -8.62 -3.98 -4.41
CA ARG A 78 -9.28 -3.33 -5.55
C ARG A 78 -8.29 -2.69 -6.52
N ALA A 79 -7.24 -2.06 -6.02
CA ALA A 79 -6.26 -1.37 -6.85
C ALA A 79 -5.37 -2.33 -7.64
N LEU A 80 -5.01 -3.48 -7.07
CA LEU A 80 -4.02 -4.40 -7.61
C LEU A 80 -4.66 -5.61 -8.30
N ILE A 81 -5.67 -6.23 -7.68
CA ILE A 81 -6.28 -7.46 -8.16
C ILE A 81 -7.29 -7.16 -9.26
N ASN A 82 -8.27 -6.30 -8.98
CA ASN A 82 -9.38 -6.05 -9.91
C ASN A 82 -8.95 -5.34 -11.21
N ARG A 83 -7.73 -4.81 -11.25
CA ARG A 83 -7.16 -4.17 -12.44
C ARG A 83 -6.18 -5.05 -13.19
N ASP A 84 -6.05 -6.31 -12.79
CA ASP A 84 -5.16 -7.28 -13.42
C ASP A 84 -3.71 -6.73 -13.55
N ILE A 85 -3.20 -6.16 -12.43
CA ILE A 85 -1.84 -5.57 -12.39
C ILE A 85 -0.81 -6.56 -11.86
N VAL A 86 -1.24 -7.48 -10.98
CA VAL A 86 -0.37 -8.46 -10.32
C VAL A 86 -0.89 -9.88 -10.56
N CYS A 87 0.01 -10.87 -10.52
CA CYS A 87 -0.37 -12.28 -10.59
C CYS A 87 -0.57 -12.92 -9.21
N GLY A 88 -0.08 -12.27 -8.16
CA GLY A 88 -0.22 -12.74 -6.80
C GLY A 88 -0.19 -11.59 -5.79
N PHE A 89 -0.95 -11.77 -4.72
CA PHE A 89 -1.09 -10.79 -3.66
C PHE A 89 -1.07 -11.50 -2.31
N ALA A 90 -0.24 -11.01 -1.40
CA ALA A 90 -0.20 -11.42 0.00
C ALA A 90 -0.32 -10.17 0.87
N SER A 91 -1.22 -10.20 1.84
CA SER A 91 -1.47 -9.12 2.77
C SER A 91 -1.33 -9.63 4.19
N GLU A 92 -0.92 -8.77 5.10
CA GLU A 92 -0.92 -9.06 6.54
C GLU A 92 -2.33 -9.38 7.03
N GLU A 93 -3.33 -8.75 6.44
CA GLU A 93 -4.76 -8.91 6.74
C GLU A 93 -5.41 -10.18 6.14
N GLU A 94 -4.65 -11.03 5.44
CA GLU A 94 -5.17 -12.22 4.78
C GLU A 94 -4.45 -13.48 5.28
N GLU A 95 -5.21 -14.48 5.71
CA GLU A 95 -4.63 -15.76 6.16
C GLU A 95 -3.89 -16.52 5.07
N THR A 96 -4.25 -16.29 3.81
CA THR A 96 -3.70 -16.99 2.65
C THR A 96 -3.33 -16.05 1.53
N LEU A 97 -2.30 -16.42 0.76
CA LEU A 97 -1.97 -15.71 -0.47
C LEU A 97 -3.10 -15.82 -1.51
N ILE A 98 -3.29 -14.77 -2.28
CA ILE A 98 -4.28 -14.72 -3.36
C ILE A 98 -3.55 -14.90 -4.68
N SER A 99 -3.86 -15.99 -5.38
CA SER A 99 -3.41 -16.20 -6.76
C SER A 99 -4.44 -15.61 -7.72
N ILE A 100 -3.96 -14.80 -8.66
CA ILE A 100 -4.78 -14.13 -9.64
C ILE A 100 -4.54 -14.81 -10.99
N SER A 101 -5.56 -15.54 -11.46
CA SER A 101 -5.54 -16.07 -12.81
C SER A 101 -5.86 -14.94 -13.77
N SER A 102 -4.92 -14.60 -14.65
CA SER A 102 -5.16 -13.59 -15.68
C SER A 102 -6.39 -13.97 -16.52
N ILE A 103 -7.41 -13.13 -16.49
CA ILE A 103 -8.65 -13.34 -17.29
C ILE A 103 -8.32 -13.15 -18.78
N ASN A 104 -7.26 -12.40 -19.08
CA ASN A 104 -6.79 -12.18 -20.44
C ASN A 104 -5.44 -12.91 -20.64
N SER A 105 -5.45 -13.95 -21.44
CA SER A 105 -4.28 -14.76 -21.80
C SER A 105 -3.11 -13.96 -22.41
N ASN A 106 -3.28 -12.69 -22.69
CA ASN A 106 -2.28 -11.77 -23.22
C ASN A 106 -1.60 -10.89 -22.16
N ASN A 107 -2.10 -10.88 -20.91
CA ASN A 107 -1.46 -10.14 -19.84
C ASN A 107 -0.46 -11.03 -19.11
N ASN A 108 0.81 -10.87 -19.43
CA ASN A 108 1.93 -11.44 -18.70
C ASN A 108 2.18 -10.68 -17.40
N ASN A 109 1.25 -10.77 -16.44
CA ASN A 109 1.49 -10.20 -15.13
C ASN A 109 2.60 -10.99 -14.44
N ASN A 110 3.75 -10.35 -14.27
CA ASN A 110 4.96 -11.00 -13.77
C ASN A 110 5.31 -10.60 -12.34
N TYR A 111 4.44 -9.88 -11.64
CA TYR A 111 4.73 -9.38 -10.31
C TYR A 111 3.82 -9.98 -9.25
N VAL A 112 4.42 -10.30 -8.11
CA VAL A 112 3.73 -10.60 -6.86
C VAL A 112 4.01 -9.48 -5.87
N VAL A 113 3.02 -9.15 -5.05
CA VAL A 113 3.10 -8.06 -4.07
C VAL A 113 2.78 -8.60 -2.68
N LEU A 114 3.64 -8.26 -1.73
CA LEU A 114 3.39 -8.38 -0.30
C LEU A 114 3.10 -6.99 0.23
N VAL A 115 2.09 -6.85 1.06
CA VAL A 115 1.70 -5.57 1.62
C VAL A 115 1.20 -5.73 3.04
N ASP A 116 1.59 -4.79 3.90
CA ASP A 116 0.85 -4.42 5.09
C ASP A 116 0.09 -3.13 4.74
N PRO A 117 -1.23 -3.20 4.57
CA PRO A 117 -2.03 -2.07 4.09
C PRO A 117 -2.07 -0.88 5.05
N LEU A 118 -1.99 -1.14 6.36
CA LEU A 118 -2.07 -0.12 7.40
C LEU A 118 -1.24 -0.48 8.64
N ASP A 119 0.09 -0.50 8.47
CA ASP A 119 1.04 -0.71 9.57
C ASP A 119 0.89 0.38 10.64
N GLY A 120 0.88 -0.06 11.89
CA GLY A 120 0.73 0.82 13.05
C GLY A 120 -0.70 1.27 13.33
N SER A 121 -1.72 0.59 12.80
CA SER A 121 -3.15 0.92 13.01
C SER A 121 -3.54 1.01 14.49
N SER A 122 -2.92 0.21 15.36
CA SER A 122 -3.10 0.27 16.82
C SER A 122 -2.64 1.59 17.47
N ASN A 123 -1.90 2.41 16.75
CA ASN A 123 -1.38 3.68 17.24
C ASN A 123 -2.17 4.90 16.71
N ILE A 124 -3.28 4.70 16.04
CA ILE A 124 -4.08 5.80 15.44
C ILE A 124 -4.52 6.77 16.52
N ASP A 125 -4.96 6.27 17.67
CA ASP A 125 -5.43 7.08 18.81
C ASP A 125 -4.30 7.85 19.51
N THR A 126 -3.06 7.43 19.35
CA THR A 126 -1.90 8.05 20.01
C THR A 126 -1.21 9.10 19.16
N ASN A 127 -1.77 9.43 18.00
CA ASN A 127 -1.23 10.41 17.06
C ASN A 127 0.20 10.07 16.57
N VAL A 128 0.50 8.78 16.47
CA VAL A 128 1.73 8.25 15.88
C VAL A 128 1.51 8.01 14.39
N SER A 129 2.55 8.17 13.60
CA SER A 129 2.48 7.91 12.16
C SER A 129 2.07 6.47 11.89
N VAL A 130 1.11 6.29 11.00
CA VAL A 130 0.72 5.01 10.42
C VAL A 130 1.10 4.98 8.95
N GLY A 131 1.15 3.82 8.37
CA GLY A 131 1.57 3.76 6.97
C GLY A 131 1.28 2.44 6.30
N THR A 132 1.61 2.40 5.03
CA THR A 132 1.59 1.17 4.23
C THR A 132 3.01 0.73 3.98
N ILE A 133 3.30 -0.55 4.16
CA ILE A 133 4.59 -1.17 3.79
C ILE A 133 4.33 -2.14 2.64
N PHE A 134 5.19 -2.13 1.62
CA PHE A 134 5.05 -3.05 0.50
C PHE A 134 6.38 -3.56 -0.02
N SER A 135 6.32 -4.74 -0.63
CA SER A 135 7.43 -5.40 -1.30
C SER A 135 6.95 -6.03 -2.61
N ILE A 136 7.72 -5.88 -3.67
CA ILE A 136 7.40 -6.34 -5.02
C ILE A 136 8.50 -7.29 -5.48
N TYR A 137 8.10 -8.46 -5.94
CA TYR A 137 9.00 -9.46 -6.56
C TYR A 137 8.50 -9.84 -7.94
N ARG A 138 9.42 -10.35 -8.76
CA ARG A 138 9.03 -11.05 -9.98
C ARG A 138 8.60 -12.47 -9.65
N ARG A 139 7.56 -12.92 -10.31
CA ARG A 139 7.12 -14.31 -10.27
C ARG A 139 8.24 -15.23 -10.77
N LEU A 140 8.46 -16.35 -10.08
CA LEU A 140 9.41 -17.39 -10.45
C LEU A 140 8.74 -18.56 -11.20
N SER A 141 7.49 -18.87 -10.83
CA SER A 141 6.72 -19.94 -11.45
C SER A 141 6.29 -19.60 -12.88
N SER A 142 6.00 -20.61 -13.69
CA SER A 142 5.53 -20.38 -15.06
C SER A 142 4.14 -19.68 -15.07
N ASN A 143 3.87 -18.89 -16.11
CA ASN A 143 2.62 -18.14 -16.24
C ASN A 143 1.38 -19.03 -16.40
N THR A 144 1.55 -20.32 -16.64
CA THR A 144 0.45 -21.28 -16.77
C THR A 144 -0.05 -21.82 -15.45
N ASN A 145 0.71 -21.64 -14.36
CA ASN A 145 0.38 -22.17 -13.05
C ASN A 145 -0.19 -21.08 -12.12
N ALA A 146 -0.88 -21.46 -11.07
CA ALA A 146 -1.18 -20.56 -9.97
C ALA A 146 0.12 -20.12 -9.29
N VAL A 147 0.16 -18.92 -8.72
CA VAL A 147 1.28 -18.50 -7.88
C VAL A 147 1.35 -19.34 -6.62
N SER A 148 2.56 -19.57 -6.16
CA SER A 148 2.87 -20.37 -4.98
C SER A 148 3.62 -19.55 -3.93
N VAL A 149 3.74 -20.07 -2.73
CA VAL A 149 4.51 -19.43 -1.65
C VAL A 149 5.93 -19.09 -2.06
N SER A 150 6.58 -19.91 -2.90
CA SER A 150 7.94 -19.64 -3.39
C SER A 150 8.05 -18.41 -4.27
N ASP A 151 6.94 -17.96 -4.90
CA ASP A 151 6.93 -16.72 -5.68
C ASP A 151 7.02 -15.48 -4.77
N PHE A 152 6.63 -15.61 -3.52
CA PHE A 152 6.68 -14.53 -2.52
C PHE A 152 7.91 -14.62 -1.62
N LEU A 153 8.30 -15.82 -1.20
CA LEU A 153 9.43 -16.05 -0.30
C LEU A 153 10.75 -16.13 -1.06
N GLN A 154 11.19 -15.01 -1.59
CA GLN A 154 12.43 -14.86 -2.32
C GLN A 154 13.51 -14.18 -1.47
N LYS A 155 14.77 -14.29 -1.89
CA LYS A 155 15.87 -13.55 -1.25
C LYS A 155 15.65 -12.05 -1.43
N GLY A 156 15.95 -11.23 -0.40
CA GLY A 156 15.78 -9.78 -0.47
C GLY A 156 16.52 -9.11 -1.64
N ILE A 157 17.64 -9.67 -2.09
CA ILE A 157 18.38 -9.18 -3.28
C ILE A 157 17.59 -9.31 -4.58
N GLN A 158 16.56 -10.16 -4.61
CA GLN A 158 15.70 -10.36 -5.79
C GLN A 158 14.48 -9.42 -5.79
N GLN A 159 14.35 -8.61 -4.75
CA GLN A 159 13.30 -7.62 -4.64
C GLN A 159 13.40 -6.57 -5.75
N VAL A 160 12.33 -6.41 -6.50
CA VAL A 160 12.25 -5.43 -7.61
C VAL A 160 12.07 -4.03 -7.07
N ALA A 161 11.21 -3.89 -6.08
CA ALA A 161 10.98 -2.63 -5.38
C ALA A 161 10.42 -2.92 -4.00
N ALA A 162 10.71 -2.05 -3.06
CA ALA A 162 10.08 -1.99 -1.76
C ALA A 162 9.89 -0.53 -1.36
N GLY A 163 8.97 -0.29 -0.44
CA GLY A 163 8.77 1.05 0.06
C GLY A 163 7.73 1.09 1.16
N TYR A 164 7.60 2.28 1.69
CA TYR A 164 6.56 2.61 2.65
C TYR A 164 5.94 3.96 2.29
N VAL A 165 4.68 4.13 2.66
CA VAL A 165 3.94 5.38 2.53
C VAL A 165 3.50 5.78 3.92
N LEU A 166 4.10 6.82 4.49
CA LEU A 166 3.73 7.31 5.81
C LEU A 166 2.58 8.31 5.73
N SER A 167 1.63 8.15 6.61
CA SER A 167 0.57 9.12 6.91
C SER A 167 0.90 9.81 8.23
N LEU A 168 0.85 11.12 8.23
CA LEU A 168 0.88 11.92 9.46
C LEU A 168 -0.55 12.31 9.81
N ILE A 169 -1.07 11.77 10.89
CA ILE A 169 -2.47 11.96 11.30
C ILE A 169 -2.70 13.41 11.74
N HIS A 170 -1.70 14.07 12.35
CA HIS A 170 -1.76 15.49 12.69
C HIS A 170 -0.40 16.16 12.58
N ILE A 171 -0.30 17.16 11.72
CA ILE A 171 0.70 18.22 11.87
C ILE A 171 -0.02 19.41 12.49
N SER A 172 -0.09 19.47 13.81
CA SER A 172 -0.37 20.72 14.49
C SER A 172 0.90 21.56 14.47
N GLU A 173 1.05 22.45 13.50
CA GLU A 173 2.02 23.53 13.66
C GLU A 173 1.61 24.34 14.90
N PRO A 174 2.53 24.57 15.86
CA PRO A 174 2.25 25.46 16.97
C PRO A 174 2.01 26.85 16.38
N THR A 175 0.78 27.30 16.41
CA THR A 175 0.42 28.68 16.08
C THR A 175 1.14 29.59 17.08
N ARG A 176 2.25 30.17 16.66
CA ARG A 176 2.94 31.21 17.39
C ARG A 176 1.99 32.41 17.46
N ARG A 177 1.26 32.58 18.55
CA ARG A 177 0.60 33.86 18.85
C ARG A 177 1.69 34.91 18.87
N ARG A 178 1.70 35.79 17.87
CA ARG A 178 2.40 37.06 17.98
C ARG A 178 1.58 37.91 18.95
N GLY A 179 2.15 38.18 20.12
CA GLY A 179 1.72 39.25 21.02
C GLY A 179 2.05 40.61 20.42
#